data_55dcae547a8da8a49d141f67dae7acf1
#
_entry.id   55dcae547a8da8a49d141f67dae7acf1
#
_cell.length_a   1.000
_cell.length_b   1.000
_cell.length_c   1.000
_cell.angle_alpha   90.00
_cell.angle_beta   90.00
_cell.angle_gamma   90.00
#
_symmetry.space_group_name_H-M   'P 1'
#
loop_
_entity.id
_entity.type
_entity.pdbx_description
1 polymer ?
#
loop_
_entity_poly.entity_id
_entity_poly.type
_entity_poly.pdbx_seq_one_letter_code
_entity_poly.pdbx_strand_id
1 'polypeptide(L)'
;MTPISAVIISRNEADNIARCLRSLAGVAEECLVLDSQSEDDTVAQAEALGARVMTVNWQGYAATKNQGNREALYPYILSLDADEALSPALQSSIKAAKKAGLQGAYQINRLNFYEGRPIRYGGFYPDRKTRLFHREEARWEGHYVHETLQVKPGVAVQHLPGDLLHYSYAHRREHQERLRRYAQLAAARLRGRPGLSWKMWLSPIWRFLQTYLLRGGFLDGAAGFHLCRLTAKEVFLKYRWARQKKDP
;
A
#
# COMPACT_ATOMS: atom_id res chain seq x y z
N MET A 1 -21.88 -3.02 -18.97
CA MET A 1 -20.94 -3.19 -17.83
C MET A 1 -20.41 -1.83 -17.46
N THR A 2 -20.30 -1.53 -16.18
CA THR A 2 -19.76 -0.25 -15.70
C THR A 2 -18.27 -0.17 -15.99
N PRO A 3 -17.78 0.83 -16.75
CA PRO A 3 -16.37 0.93 -17.05
C PRO A 3 -15.56 1.43 -15.85
N ILE A 4 -14.28 1.01 -15.78
CA ILE A 4 -13.34 1.34 -14.70
C ILE A 4 -12.09 1.99 -15.30
N SER A 5 -11.62 3.07 -14.70
CA SER A 5 -10.27 3.58 -14.88
C SER A 5 -9.36 3.06 -13.75
N ALA A 6 -8.32 2.33 -14.11
CA ALA A 6 -7.24 2.02 -13.17
C ALA A 6 -6.29 3.23 -13.11
N VAL A 7 -6.22 3.85 -11.94
CA VAL A 7 -5.32 4.98 -11.66
C VAL A 7 -4.12 4.47 -10.86
N ILE A 8 -2.94 4.58 -11.45
CA ILE A 8 -1.69 4.03 -10.92
C ILE A 8 -0.71 5.18 -10.69
N ILE A 9 -0.12 5.25 -9.51
CA ILE A 9 0.99 6.17 -9.25
C ILE A 9 2.32 5.43 -9.36
N SER A 10 3.33 6.05 -9.96
CA SER A 10 4.64 5.44 -10.16
C SER A 10 5.80 6.42 -9.95
N ARG A 11 6.94 5.87 -9.56
CA ARG A 11 8.25 6.49 -9.62
C ARG A 11 9.35 5.44 -9.52
N ASN A 12 10.12 5.24 -10.60
CA ASN A 12 11.18 4.25 -10.68
C ASN A 12 10.70 2.83 -10.32
N GLU A 13 9.69 2.37 -11.06
CA GLU A 13 9.00 1.08 -10.86
C GLU A 13 9.12 0.15 -12.09
N ALA A 14 10.22 0.25 -12.85
CA ALA A 14 10.45 -0.56 -14.05
C ALA A 14 10.33 -2.07 -13.79
N ASP A 15 10.71 -2.55 -12.60
CA ASP A 15 10.60 -3.95 -12.19
C ASP A 15 9.14 -4.39 -11.92
N ASN A 16 8.23 -3.47 -11.68
CA ASN A 16 6.88 -3.74 -11.20
C ASN A 16 5.77 -3.34 -12.17
N ILE A 17 5.92 -2.21 -12.88
CA ILE A 17 4.84 -1.60 -13.66
C ILE A 17 4.23 -2.55 -14.69
N ALA A 18 5.05 -3.37 -15.36
CA ALA A 18 4.55 -4.33 -16.34
C ALA A 18 3.65 -5.41 -15.72
N ARG A 19 3.98 -5.88 -14.50
CA ARG A 19 3.16 -6.85 -13.77
C ARG A 19 1.84 -6.22 -13.33
N CYS A 20 1.86 -4.99 -12.83
CA CYS A 20 0.69 -4.23 -12.46
C CYS A 20 -0.27 -4.12 -13.65
N LEU A 21 0.18 -3.58 -14.77
CA LEU A 21 -0.64 -3.35 -15.97
C LEU A 21 -1.18 -4.65 -16.58
N ARG A 22 -0.36 -5.71 -16.68
CA ARG A 22 -0.85 -7.01 -17.17
C ARG A 22 -1.97 -7.58 -16.30
N SER A 23 -1.95 -7.33 -14.98
CA SER A 23 -3.01 -7.79 -14.08
C SER A 23 -4.35 -7.09 -14.28
N LEU A 24 -4.35 -5.94 -14.97
CA LEU A 24 -5.54 -5.14 -15.26
C LEU A 24 -6.22 -5.51 -16.58
N ALA A 25 -5.58 -6.35 -17.39
CA ALA A 25 -6.09 -6.74 -18.70
C ALA A 25 -7.50 -7.35 -18.60
N GLY A 26 -8.45 -6.77 -19.32
CA GLY A 26 -9.87 -7.17 -19.30
C GLY A 26 -10.59 -6.91 -17.97
N VAL A 27 -10.01 -6.11 -17.07
CA VAL A 27 -10.63 -5.62 -15.83
C VAL A 27 -10.93 -4.14 -15.94
N ALA A 28 -9.94 -3.32 -16.31
CA ALA A 28 -10.10 -1.89 -16.51
C ALA A 28 -10.13 -1.55 -18.02
N GLU A 29 -10.95 -0.58 -18.39
CA GLU A 29 -11.03 -0.04 -19.75
C GLU A 29 -10.00 1.04 -20.01
N GLU A 30 -9.51 1.68 -18.94
CA GLU A 30 -8.41 2.63 -18.99
C GLU A 30 -7.37 2.25 -17.93
N CYS A 31 -6.09 2.32 -18.30
CA CYS A 31 -4.98 2.37 -17.37
C CYS A 31 -4.32 3.75 -17.47
N LEU A 32 -4.44 4.56 -16.42
CA LEU A 32 -3.82 5.87 -16.29
C LEU A 32 -2.68 5.78 -15.28
N VAL A 33 -1.46 6.02 -15.76
CA VAL A 33 -0.26 6.05 -14.92
C VAL A 33 0.15 7.50 -14.66
N LEU A 34 0.21 7.91 -13.40
CA LEU A 34 0.77 9.20 -12.99
C LEU A 34 2.22 8.96 -12.58
N ASP A 35 3.12 9.32 -13.46
CA ASP A 35 4.55 9.15 -13.25
C ASP A 35 5.20 10.38 -12.61
N SER A 36 5.84 10.18 -11.47
CA SER A 36 6.51 11.24 -10.72
C SER A 36 7.99 11.38 -11.14
N GLN A 37 8.21 11.61 -12.45
CA GLN A 37 9.53 11.84 -13.06
C GLN A 37 10.47 10.64 -12.84
N SER A 38 10.08 9.47 -13.31
CA SER A 38 10.95 8.29 -13.34
C SER A 38 12.16 8.50 -14.24
N GLU A 39 13.31 8.00 -13.81
CA GLU A 39 14.59 8.05 -14.51
C GLU A 39 14.97 6.70 -15.14
N ASP A 40 14.15 5.66 -14.89
CA ASP A 40 14.27 4.30 -15.40
C ASP A 40 13.26 4.03 -16.54
N ASP A 41 13.16 2.79 -16.98
CA ASP A 41 12.28 2.38 -18.09
C ASP A 41 10.78 2.31 -17.71
N THR A 42 10.36 2.84 -16.55
CA THR A 42 8.96 2.78 -16.07
C THR A 42 7.98 3.32 -17.11
N VAL A 43 8.23 4.52 -17.63
CA VAL A 43 7.34 5.20 -18.59
C VAL A 43 7.28 4.41 -19.89
N ALA A 44 8.43 4.06 -20.46
CA ALA A 44 8.51 3.32 -21.73
C ALA A 44 7.78 1.98 -21.66
N GLN A 45 7.93 1.23 -20.55
CA GLN A 45 7.20 -0.03 -20.34
C GLN A 45 5.68 0.18 -20.18
N ALA A 46 5.26 1.26 -19.50
CA ALA A 46 3.85 1.55 -19.32
C ALA A 46 3.16 1.87 -20.64
N GLU A 47 3.77 2.73 -21.47
CA GLU A 47 3.28 3.11 -22.81
C GLU A 47 3.24 1.90 -23.75
N ALA A 48 4.28 1.06 -23.75
CA ALA A 48 4.33 -0.16 -24.56
C ALA A 48 3.21 -1.15 -24.23
N LEU A 49 2.66 -1.09 -23.00
CA LEU A 49 1.51 -1.89 -22.56
C LEU A 49 0.16 -1.18 -22.75
N GLY A 50 0.15 -0.04 -23.44
CA GLY A 50 -1.07 0.70 -23.78
C GLY A 50 -1.62 1.57 -22.66
N ALA A 51 -0.85 1.84 -21.61
CA ALA A 51 -1.26 2.78 -20.57
C ALA A 51 -1.15 4.24 -21.06
N ARG A 52 -2.09 5.08 -20.65
CA ARG A 52 -1.96 6.53 -20.77
C ARG A 52 -1.07 7.04 -19.64
N VAL A 53 0.09 7.58 -19.97
CA VAL A 53 1.04 8.10 -18.98
C VAL A 53 0.95 9.61 -18.88
N MET A 54 0.92 10.12 -17.66
CA MET A 54 0.99 11.55 -17.34
C MET A 54 2.17 11.80 -16.40
N THR A 55 3.16 12.54 -16.86
CA THR A 55 4.25 13.02 -16.00
C THR A 55 3.73 14.12 -15.08
N VAL A 56 3.92 13.97 -13.78
CA VAL A 56 3.44 14.88 -12.76
C VAL A 56 4.54 15.29 -11.79
N ASN A 57 4.43 16.49 -11.23
CA ASN A 57 5.24 16.89 -10.10
C ASN A 57 4.70 16.24 -8.83
N TRP A 58 5.59 15.61 -8.05
CA TRP A 58 5.21 14.97 -6.81
C TRP A 58 4.67 15.96 -5.76
N GLN A 59 3.42 15.81 -5.38
CA GLN A 59 2.74 16.63 -4.35
C GLN A 59 2.35 15.82 -3.10
N GLY A 60 2.81 14.58 -2.98
CA GLY A 60 2.42 13.60 -1.97
C GLY A 60 1.37 12.62 -2.48
N TYR A 61 1.27 11.47 -1.81
CA TYR A 61 0.43 10.35 -2.26
C TYR A 61 -1.03 10.74 -2.49
N ALA A 62 -1.66 11.39 -1.50
CA ALA A 62 -3.08 11.76 -1.60
C ALA A 62 -3.35 12.75 -2.75
N ALA A 63 -2.51 13.76 -2.90
CA ALA A 63 -2.68 14.78 -3.96
C ALA A 63 -2.51 14.17 -5.35
N THR A 64 -1.47 13.34 -5.55
CA THR A 64 -1.21 12.67 -6.83
C THR A 64 -2.32 11.68 -7.19
N LYS A 65 -2.80 10.85 -6.24
CA LYS A 65 -3.94 9.94 -6.46
C LYS A 65 -5.21 10.72 -6.81
N ASN A 66 -5.50 11.82 -6.11
CA ASN A 66 -6.65 12.66 -6.42
C ASN A 66 -6.53 13.36 -7.78
N GLN A 67 -5.33 13.73 -8.20
CA GLN A 67 -5.10 14.25 -9.55
C GLN A 67 -5.48 13.19 -10.59
N GLY A 68 -4.99 11.95 -10.44
CA GLY A 68 -5.34 10.84 -11.32
C GLY A 68 -6.84 10.55 -11.36
N ASN A 69 -7.52 10.61 -10.21
CA ASN A 69 -8.97 10.42 -10.15
C ASN A 69 -9.73 11.48 -10.96
N ARG A 70 -9.25 12.73 -11.01
CA ARG A 70 -9.87 13.79 -11.85
C ARG A 70 -9.62 13.60 -13.34
N GLU A 71 -8.40 13.16 -13.69
CA GLU A 71 -7.96 12.96 -15.08
C GLU A 71 -8.46 11.65 -15.71
N ALA A 72 -8.98 10.74 -14.90
CA ALA A 72 -9.51 9.46 -15.34
C ALA A 72 -10.75 9.63 -16.24
N LEU A 73 -10.85 8.82 -17.29
CA LEU A 73 -11.95 8.87 -18.25
C LEU A 73 -13.27 8.41 -17.62
N TYR A 74 -13.23 7.38 -16.77
CA TYR A 74 -14.42 6.77 -16.19
C TYR A 74 -14.60 7.12 -14.72
N PRO A 75 -15.84 7.17 -14.22
CA PRO A 75 -16.13 7.63 -12.86
C PRO A 75 -15.75 6.60 -11.78
N TYR A 76 -15.75 5.29 -12.12
CA TYR A 76 -15.26 4.27 -11.19
C TYR A 76 -13.75 4.15 -11.30
N ILE A 77 -13.09 4.32 -10.17
CA ILE A 77 -11.64 4.33 -10.04
C ILE A 77 -11.19 3.07 -9.31
N LEU A 78 -10.26 2.32 -9.92
CA LEU A 78 -9.46 1.30 -9.25
C LEU A 78 -8.07 1.91 -8.98
N SER A 79 -7.82 2.32 -7.74
CA SER A 79 -6.58 3.01 -7.37
C SER A 79 -5.52 2.01 -6.92
N LEU A 80 -4.37 2.02 -7.59
CA LEU A 80 -3.25 1.11 -7.36
C LEU A 80 -1.93 1.86 -7.19
N ASP A 81 -1.00 1.22 -6.50
CA ASP A 81 0.42 1.58 -6.54
C ASP A 81 1.11 0.69 -7.61
N ALA A 82 2.18 1.15 -8.26
CA ALA A 82 2.81 0.42 -9.37
C ALA A 82 3.40 -0.94 -8.96
N ASP A 83 3.68 -1.14 -7.66
CA ASP A 83 4.13 -2.40 -7.06
C ASP A 83 2.98 -3.33 -6.61
N GLU A 84 1.72 -3.01 -7.01
CA GLU A 84 0.53 -3.83 -6.74
C GLU A 84 0.04 -4.54 -8.02
N ALA A 85 -0.54 -5.74 -7.87
CA ALA A 85 -1.14 -6.50 -8.96
C ALA A 85 -2.39 -7.26 -8.49
N LEU A 86 -3.39 -7.41 -9.37
CA LEU A 86 -4.60 -8.18 -9.04
C LEU A 86 -4.31 -9.68 -9.11
N SER A 87 -4.72 -10.44 -8.09
CA SER A 87 -4.76 -11.90 -8.20
C SER A 87 -5.87 -12.34 -9.19
N PRO A 88 -5.77 -13.54 -9.79
CA PRO A 88 -6.84 -14.05 -10.68
C PRO A 88 -8.22 -14.10 -10.02
N ALA A 89 -8.27 -14.43 -8.72
CA ALA A 89 -9.50 -14.42 -7.95
C ALA A 89 -10.09 -13.01 -7.83
N LEU A 90 -9.26 -12.00 -7.57
CA LEU A 90 -9.70 -10.60 -7.48
C LEU A 90 -10.15 -10.07 -8.84
N GLN A 91 -9.45 -10.39 -9.93
CA GLN A 91 -9.88 -10.06 -11.30
C GLN A 91 -11.30 -10.58 -11.58
N SER A 92 -11.55 -11.86 -11.24
CA SER A 92 -12.86 -12.49 -11.41
C SER A 92 -13.95 -11.79 -10.58
N SER A 93 -13.64 -11.44 -9.34
CA SER A 93 -14.56 -10.73 -8.43
C SER A 93 -14.91 -9.33 -8.95
N ILE A 94 -13.91 -8.57 -9.44
CA ILE A 94 -14.16 -7.24 -10.04
C ILE A 94 -15.01 -7.36 -11.30
N LYS A 95 -14.71 -8.33 -12.19
CA LYS A 95 -15.51 -8.57 -13.40
C LYS A 95 -16.96 -8.92 -13.07
N ALA A 96 -17.19 -9.74 -12.04
CA ALA A 96 -18.52 -10.08 -11.57
C ALA A 96 -19.28 -8.85 -11.03
N ALA A 97 -18.62 -8.04 -10.21
CA ALA A 97 -19.17 -6.78 -9.68
C ALA A 97 -19.51 -5.79 -10.81
N LYS A 98 -18.63 -5.63 -11.81
CA LYS A 98 -18.90 -4.81 -13.02
C LYS A 98 -20.15 -5.28 -13.77
N LYS A 99 -20.32 -6.60 -13.91
CA LYS A 99 -21.50 -7.18 -14.59
C LYS A 99 -22.78 -6.94 -13.81
N ALA A 100 -22.73 -7.00 -12.49
CA ALA A 100 -23.86 -6.73 -11.61
C ALA A 100 -24.23 -5.24 -11.51
N GLY A 101 -23.33 -4.35 -11.95
CA GLY A 101 -23.44 -2.90 -11.77
C GLY A 101 -22.75 -2.44 -10.48
N LEU A 102 -21.65 -1.70 -10.63
CA LEU A 102 -20.90 -1.19 -9.49
C LEU A 102 -21.73 -0.17 -8.70
N GLN A 103 -21.70 -0.25 -7.36
CA GLN A 103 -22.36 0.69 -6.44
C GLN A 103 -21.49 0.91 -5.22
N GLY A 104 -21.28 2.18 -4.84
CA GLY A 104 -20.53 2.58 -3.66
C GLY A 104 -19.02 2.28 -3.80
N ALA A 105 -18.42 1.79 -2.74
CA ALA A 105 -16.98 1.52 -2.67
C ALA A 105 -16.70 0.06 -2.31
N TYR A 106 -15.51 -0.42 -2.67
CA TYR A 106 -15.13 -1.82 -2.47
C TYR A 106 -13.78 -1.92 -1.77
N GLN A 107 -13.78 -2.72 -0.71
CA GLN A 107 -12.61 -3.07 0.08
C GLN A 107 -12.03 -4.39 -0.39
N ILE A 108 -10.72 -4.46 -0.50
CA ILE A 108 -9.94 -5.58 -1.03
C ILE A 108 -8.91 -5.98 0.02
N ASN A 109 -8.62 -7.28 0.15
CA ASN A 109 -7.50 -7.74 0.96
C ASN A 109 -6.18 -7.50 0.23
N ARG A 110 -5.22 -6.86 0.87
CA ARG A 110 -3.87 -6.70 0.35
C ARG A 110 -2.95 -7.76 0.95
N LEU A 111 -2.34 -8.57 0.09
CA LEU A 111 -1.38 -9.61 0.46
C LEU A 111 0.03 -9.10 0.16
N ASN A 112 0.77 -8.83 1.22
CA ASN A 112 2.14 -8.31 1.10
C ASN A 112 3.12 -9.44 0.79
N PHE A 113 4.07 -9.17 -0.12
CA PHE A 113 5.18 -10.06 -0.42
C PHE A 113 6.46 -9.51 0.21
N TYR A 114 7.23 -10.40 0.81
CA TYR A 114 8.53 -10.12 1.37
C TYR A 114 9.58 -11.07 0.76
N GLU A 115 10.54 -10.53 0.02
CA GLU A 115 11.54 -11.32 -0.74
C GLU A 115 10.86 -12.41 -1.60
N GLY A 116 9.81 -12.04 -2.34
CA GLY A 116 9.06 -12.94 -3.22
C GLY A 116 8.14 -13.95 -2.52
N ARG A 117 8.03 -13.93 -1.19
CA ARG A 117 7.17 -14.83 -0.41
C ARG A 117 5.95 -14.10 0.13
N PRO A 118 4.73 -14.65 -0.03
CA PRO A 118 3.54 -14.05 0.53
C PRO A 118 3.56 -14.15 2.06
N ILE A 119 3.18 -13.08 2.74
CA ILE A 119 3.09 -13.01 4.21
C ILE A 119 1.63 -13.06 4.63
N ARG A 120 1.24 -14.15 5.29
CA ARG A 120 -0.16 -14.41 5.66
C ARG A 120 -0.41 -14.33 7.16
N TYR A 121 0.62 -14.39 7.98
CA TYR A 121 0.54 -14.47 9.44
C TYR A 121 1.19 -13.26 10.12
N GLY A 122 1.37 -13.31 11.42
CA GLY A 122 1.98 -12.21 12.17
C GLY A 122 1.07 -10.98 12.34
N GLY A 123 -0.16 -11.03 11.83
CA GLY A 123 -1.09 -9.90 11.81
C GLY A 123 -0.84 -8.95 10.63
N PHE A 124 -0.14 -9.42 9.59
CA PHE A 124 0.11 -8.66 8.37
C PHE A 124 -0.95 -8.91 7.29
N TYR A 125 -1.78 -9.94 7.46
CA TYR A 125 -2.89 -10.28 6.57
C TYR A 125 -4.11 -10.71 7.41
N PRO A 126 -5.35 -10.39 6.97
CA PRO A 126 -5.69 -9.51 5.85
C PRO A 126 -5.44 -8.02 6.15
N ASP A 127 -4.76 -7.31 5.23
CA ASP A 127 -4.63 -5.86 5.26
C ASP A 127 -5.68 -5.27 4.30
N ARG A 128 -6.83 -4.88 4.84
CA ARG A 128 -7.96 -4.42 4.04
C ARG A 128 -7.80 -2.98 3.59
N LYS A 129 -7.94 -2.74 2.28
CA LYS A 129 -7.84 -1.42 1.65
C LYS A 129 -9.04 -1.18 0.75
N THR A 130 -9.67 -0.03 0.86
CA THR A 130 -10.66 0.42 -0.11
C THR A 130 -9.92 0.93 -1.34
N ARG A 131 -10.13 0.28 -2.51
CA ARG A 131 -9.36 0.54 -3.72
C ARG A 131 -10.22 0.77 -4.96
N LEU A 132 -11.47 0.26 -5.00
CA LEU A 132 -12.42 0.48 -6.09
C LEU A 132 -13.58 1.33 -5.55
N PHE A 133 -13.87 2.46 -6.21
CA PHE A 133 -14.84 3.43 -5.72
C PHE A 133 -15.29 4.41 -6.83
N HIS A 134 -16.45 5.02 -6.67
CA HIS A 134 -16.87 6.14 -7.51
C HIS A 134 -16.14 7.42 -7.08
N ARG A 135 -15.50 8.16 -8.03
CA ARG A 135 -14.64 9.32 -7.71
C ARG A 135 -15.32 10.45 -6.98
N GLU A 136 -16.64 10.58 -7.09
CA GLU A 136 -17.42 11.58 -6.37
C GLU A 136 -17.80 11.14 -4.95
N GLU A 137 -17.70 9.86 -4.63
CA GLU A 137 -18.09 9.28 -3.34
C GLU A 137 -16.92 9.08 -2.39
N ALA A 138 -15.68 9.19 -2.88
CA ALA A 138 -14.50 9.02 -2.05
C ALA A 138 -13.35 9.92 -2.51
N ARG A 139 -12.50 10.28 -1.54
CA ARG A 139 -11.34 11.15 -1.77
C ARG A 139 -10.16 10.69 -0.92
N TRP A 140 -8.96 10.77 -1.48
CA TRP A 140 -7.74 10.55 -0.72
C TRP A 140 -7.43 11.75 0.15
N GLU A 141 -7.17 11.50 1.44
CA GLU A 141 -6.79 12.48 2.45
C GLU A 141 -5.55 12.02 3.21
N GLY A 142 -4.83 12.96 3.81
CA GLY A 142 -3.63 12.70 4.59
C GLY A 142 -2.40 13.38 4.04
N HIS A 143 -1.38 13.47 4.90
CA HIS A 143 -0.10 14.08 4.58
C HIS A 143 1.01 13.03 4.52
N TYR A 144 1.86 13.12 3.50
CA TYR A 144 3.03 12.28 3.27
C TYR A 144 2.69 10.78 3.09
N VAL A 145 2.95 9.93 4.08
CA VAL A 145 2.90 8.46 3.99
C VAL A 145 1.70 7.83 4.72
N HIS A 146 0.76 8.63 5.18
CA HIS A 146 -0.44 8.17 5.91
C HIS A 146 -1.71 8.60 5.21
N GLU A 147 -1.73 8.41 3.87
CA GLU A 147 -2.94 8.64 3.11
C GLU A 147 -3.99 7.57 3.41
N THR A 148 -5.22 8.01 3.52
CA THR A 148 -6.40 7.16 3.64
C THR A 148 -7.46 7.60 2.65
N LEU A 149 -8.18 6.64 2.07
CA LEU A 149 -9.34 6.95 1.26
C LEU A 149 -10.53 7.20 2.20
N GLN A 150 -11.02 8.42 2.19
CA GLN A 150 -12.23 8.80 2.91
C GLN A 150 -13.43 8.58 2.01
N VAL A 151 -14.33 7.71 2.43
CA VAL A 151 -15.59 7.43 1.75
C VAL A 151 -16.66 8.32 2.39
N LYS A 152 -17.49 8.95 1.57
CA LYS A 152 -18.57 9.83 2.06
C LYS A 152 -19.55 9.09 2.98
N PRO A 153 -20.12 9.75 4.00
CA PRO A 153 -21.16 9.15 4.83
C PRO A 153 -22.35 8.64 4.00
N GLY A 154 -22.84 7.46 4.35
CA GLY A 154 -23.97 6.83 3.66
C GLY A 154 -23.58 5.98 2.43
N VAL A 155 -22.36 6.06 1.95
CA VAL A 155 -21.88 5.20 0.86
C VAL A 155 -21.55 3.81 1.40
N ALA A 156 -22.14 2.78 0.80
CA ALA A 156 -21.87 1.39 1.17
C ALA A 156 -20.46 0.97 0.79
N VAL A 157 -19.75 0.29 1.71
CA VAL A 157 -18.44 -0.32 1.45
C VAL A 157 -18.59 -1.83 1.47
N GLN A 158 -18.43 -2.46 0.31
CA GLN A 158 -18.54 -3.90 0.12
C GLN A 158 -17.15 -4.56 0.09
N HIS A 159 -17.04 -5.83 0.45
CA HIS A 159 -15.79 -6.59 0.33
C HIS A 159 -15.78 -7.41 -0.95
N LEU A 160 -14.68 -7.31 -1.74
CA LEU A 160 -14.42 -8.15 -2.89
C LEU A 160 -13.50 -9.32 -2.51
N PRO A 161 -13.89 -10.57 -2.78
CA PRO A 161 -13.01 -11.73 -2.62
C PRO A 161 -11.78 -11.67 -3.53
N GLY A 162 -10.67 -12.25 -3.03
CA GLY A 162 -9.38 -12.25 -3.72
C GLY A 162 -8.42 -11.21 -3.14
N ASP A 163 -7.19 -11.25 -3.62
CA ASP A 163 -6.09 -10.48 -3.05
C ASP A 163 -5.51 -9.47 -4.05
N LEU A 164 -5.23 -8.28 -3.58
CA LEU A 164 -4.31 -7.34 -4.18
C LEU A 164 -2.89 -7.72 -3.74
N LEU A 165 -2.10 -8.24 -4.66
CA LEU A 165 -0.73 -8.69 -4.43
C LEU A 165 0.19 -7.47 -4.38
N HIS A 166 0.91 -7.26 -3.28
CA HIS A 166 1.75 -6.08 -3.07
C HIS A 166 3.22 -6.48 -2.88
N TYR A 167 4.04 -6.15 -3.85
CA TYR A 167 5.45 -6.53 -3.92
C TYR A 167 6.37 -5.47 -3.30
N SER A 168 6.03 -5.04 -2.09
CA SER A 168 6.59 -3.85 -1.42
C SER A 168 8.05 -3.94 -0.99
N TYR A 169 8.62 -5.15 -0.93
CA TYR A 169 10.00 -5.35 -0.46
C TYR A 169 10.71 -6.40 -1.31
N ALA A 170 11.31 -5.94 -2.42
CA ALA A 170 12.20 -6.77 -3.21
C ALA A 170 13.48 -7.12 -2.42
N HIS A 171 13.99 -6.16 -1.62
CA HIS A 171 15.24 -6.30 -0.88
C HIS A 171 15.12 -5.88 0.59
N ARG A 172 15.82 -6.62 1.47
CA ARG A 172 15.88 -6.34 2.93
C ARG A 172 16.40 -4.93 3.26
N ARG A 173 17.29 -4.41 2.43
CA ARG A 173 17.90 -3.08 2.63
C ARG A 173 16.84 -1.97 2.56
N GLU A 174 16.00 -1.99 1.55
CA GLU A 174 14.91 -1.02 1.38
C GLU A 174 13.95 -1.03 2.58
N HIS A 175 13.58 -2.25 3.04
CA HIS A 175 12.75 -2.37 4.23
C HIS A 175 13.42 -1.76 5.47
N GLN A 176 14.73 -1.97 5.67
CA GLN A 176 15.45 -1.40 6.82
C GLN A 176 15.52 0.13 6.77
N GLU A 177 15.70 0.71 5.59
CA GLU A 177 15.71 2.16 5.41
C GLU A 177 14.33 2.77 5.69
N ARG A 178 13.27 2.18 5.14
CA ARG A 178 11.87 2.58 5.40
C ARG A 178 11.52 2.46 6.88
N LEU A 179 11.90 1.36 7.53
CA LEU A 179 11.73 1.13 8.97
C LEU A 179 12.39 2.23 9.81
N ARG A 180 13.63 2.60 9.49
CA ARG A 180 14.33 3.69 10.18
C ARG A 180 13.57 5.00 10.06
N ARG A 181 13.14 5.35 8.84
CA ARG A 181 12.36 6.57 8.58
C ARG A 181 11.05 6.60 9.39
N TYR A 182 10.30 5.51 9.42
CA TYR A 182 9.06 5.43 10.21
C TYR A 182 9.31 5.50 11.72
N ALA A 183 10.35 4.82 12.21
CA ALA A 183 10.73 4.90 13.61
C ALA A 183 11.12 6.32 14.02
N GLN A 184 11.81 7.11 13.16
CA GLN A 184 12.13 8.53 13.40
C GLN A 184 10.87 9.38 13.48
N LEU A 185 9.95 9.26 12.54
CA LEU A 185 8.68 9.99 12.53
C LEU A 185 7.83 9.68 13.78
N ALA A 186 7.76 8.40 14.17
CA ALA A 186 7.05 7.98 15.36
C ALA A 186 7.74 8.45 16.66
N ALA A 187 9.08 8.50 16.68
CA ALA A 187 9.86 8.99 17.82
C ALA A 187 9.58 10.48 18.10
N ALA A 188 9.46 11.29 17.05
CA ALA A 188 9.18 12.72 17.18
C ALA A 188 7.88 12.99 17.96
N ARG A 189 6.85 12.14 17.78
CA ARG A 189 5.55 12.23 18.47
C ARG A 189 5.60 11.81 19.94
N LEU A 190 6.64 11.08 20.36
CA LEU A 190 6.78 10.52 21.69
C LEU A 190 7.75 11.31 22.58
N ARG A 191 8.49 12.27 22.04
CA ARG A 191 9.46 13.06 22.81
C ARG A 191 8.80 13.73 24.01
N GLY A 192 9.54 13.73 25.14
CA GLY A 192 9.06 14.31 26.39
C GLY A 192 8.04 13.48 27.19
N ARG A 193 7.57 12.34 26.66
CA ARG A 193 6.65 11.49 27.40
C ARG A 193 7.37 10.66 28.48
N PRO A 194 6.78 10.46 29.68
CA PRO A 194 7.37 9.63 30.72
C PRO A 194 7.35 8.12 30.36
N GLY A 195 8.18 7.36 31.04
CA GLY A 195 8.18 5.89 30.94
C GLY A 195 8.81 5.32 29.67
N LEU A 196 9.54 6.12 28.87
CA LEU A 196 10.18 5.64 27.63
C LEU A 196 11.31 4.64 27.88
N SER A 197 11.96 4.69 29.06
CA SER A 197 13.14 3.86 29.36
C SER A 197 12.79 2.37 29.45
N TRP A 198 11.79 1.99 30.21
CA TRP A 198 11.38 0.60 30.34
C TRP A 198 10.62 0.11 29.08
N LYS A 199 9.82 0.99 28.43
CA LYS A 199 9.15 0.68 27.17
C LYS A 199 10.12 0.35 26.04
N MET A 200 11.33 0.96 26.04
CA MET A 200 12.36 0.68 25.06
C MET A 200 12.80 -0.81 25.07
N TRP A 201 12.79 -1.45 26.22
CA TRP A 201 13.21 -2.85 26.33
C TRP A 201 12.03 -3.83 26.25
N LEU A 202 10.95 -3.57 26.96
CA LEU A 202 9.84 -4.52 27.04
C LEU A 202 8.93 -4.51 25.82
N SER A 203 8.68 -3.33 25.21
CA SER A 203 7.76 -3.25 24.08
C SER A 203 8.25 -3.98 22.83
N PRO A 204 9.55 -3.96 22.44
CA PRO A 204 10.06 -4.76 21.34
C PRO A 204 9.92 -6.27 21.57
N ILE A 205 10.23 -6.74 22.78
CA ILE A 205 10.09 -8.15 23.14
C ILE A 205 8.63 -8.56 23.02
N TRP A 206 7.72 -7.79 23.62
CA TRP A 206 6.29 -8.04 23.51
C TRP A 206 5.80 -8.01 22.05
N ARG A 207 6.26 -7.04 21.25
CA ARG A 207 5.90 -6.96 19.84
C ARG A 207 6.34 -8.20 19.07
N PHE A 208 7.56 -8.68 19.31
CA PHE A 208 8.05 -9.91 18.70
C PHE A 208 7.22 -11.12 19.09
N LEU A 209 7.00 -11.36 20.40
CA LEU A 209 6.18 -12.47 20.89
C LEU A 209 4.75 -12.42 20.33
N GLN A 210 4.13 -11.23 20.34
CA GLN A 210 2.79 -11.02 19.81
C GLN A 210 2.69 -11.37 18.32
N THR A 211 3.62 -10.88 17.50
CA THR A 211 3.54 -11.08 16.05
C THR A 211 4.03 -12.48 15.67
N TYR A 212 5.12 -12.94 16.25
CA TYR A 212 5.75 -14.21 15.86
C TYR A 212 5.02 -15.41 16.45
N LEU A 213 4.72 -15.41 17.76
CA LEU A 213 4.07 -16.53 18.44
C LEU A 213 2.54 -16.40 18.41
N LEU A 214 1.97 -15.34 19.03
CA LEU A 214 0.52 -15.27 19.25
C LEU A 214 -0.26 -15.07 17.94
N ARG A 215 0.33 -14.42 16.94
CA ARG A 215 -0.28 -14.21 15.61
C ARG A 215 0.26 -15.16 14.54
N GLY A 216 0.99 -16.20 14.95
CA GLY A 216 1.44 -17.26 14.05
C GLY A 216 2.50 -16.85 13.02
N GLY A 217 3.25 -15.76 13.22
CA GLY A 217 4.26 -15.29 12.25
C GLY A 217 5.32 -16.35 11.92
N PHE A 218 5.52 -17.37 12.77
CA PHE A 218 6.40 -18.51 12.52
C PHE A 218 5.91 -19.40 11.36
N LEU A 219 4.61 -19.36 11.02
CA LEU A 219 4.04 -20.13 9.91
C LEU A 219 4.47 -19.60 8.54
N ASP A 220 4.91 -18.34 8.46
CA ASP A 220 5.52 -17.77 7.24
C ASP A 220 7.04 -18.12 7.14
N GLY A 221 7.55 -19.00 8.01
CA GLY A 221 8.93 -19.49 7.98
C GLY A 221 9.96 -18.38 8.22
N ALA A 222 11.09 -18.45 7.48
CA ALA A 222 12.18 -17.48 7.63
C ALA A 222 11.74 -16.03 7.31
N ALA A 223 10.87 -15.82 6.33
CA ALA A 223 10.33 -14.51 5.98
C ALA A 223 9.54 -13.92 7.13
N GLY A 224 8.64 -14.71 7.75
CA GLY A 224 7.88 -14.31 8.93
C GLY A 224 8.76 -13.97 10.12
N PHE A 225 9.79 -14.78 10.40
CA PHE A 225 10.77 -14.50 11.45
C PHE A 225 11.46 -13.14 11.24
N HIS A 226 11.99 -12.91 10.02
CA HIS A 226 12.68 -11.67 9.70
C HIS A 226 11.77 -10.46 9.82
N LEU A 227 10.53 -10.55 9.31
CA LEU A 227 9.56 -9.47 9.36
C LEU A 227 9.16 -9.14 10.81
N CYS A 228 8.85 -10.14 11.64
CA CYS A 228 8.52 -9.95 13.05
C CYS A 228 9.69 -9.34 13.84
N ARG A 229 10.93 -9.78 13.56
CA ARG A 229 12.14 -9.19 14.16
C ARG A 229 12.33 -7.74 13.74
N LEU A 230 12.11 -7.40 12.46
CA LEU A 230 12.22 -6.02 11.98
C LEU A 230 11.15 -5.12 12.59
N THR A 231 9.92 -5.60 12.74
CA THR A 231 8.85 -4.87 13.42
C THR A 231 9.19 -4.59 14.89
N ALA A 232 9.79 -5.56 15.59
CA ALA A 232 10.28 -5.36 16.96
C ALA A 232 11.43 -4.35 17.01
N LYS A 233 12.36 -4.41 16.03
CA LYS A 233 13.45 -3.43 15.90
C LYS A 233 12.93 -2.01 15.67
N GLU A 234 11.88 -1.84 14.88
CA GLU A 234 11.21 -0.55 14.67
C GLU A 234 10.72 0.03 16.02
N VAL A 235 10.04 -0.79 16.82
CA VAL A 235 9.57 -0.39 18.14
C VAL A 235 10.72 0.01 19.05
N PHE A 236 11.84 -0.73 19.04
CA PHE A 236 13.04 -0.38 19.79
C PHE A 236 13.61 0.98 19.36
N LEU A 237 13.83 1.19 18.07
CA LEU A 237 14.38 2.41 17.53
C LEU A 237 13.49 3.63 17.82
N LYS A 238 12.17 3.47 17.69
CA LYS A 238 11.19 4.50 18.04
C LYS A 238 11.39 5.02 19.48
N TYR A 239 11.48 4.13 20.46
CA TYR A 239 11.66 4.53 21.85
C TYR A 239 13.09 5.04 22.14
N ARG A 240 14.10 4.42 21.51
CA ARG A 240 15.49 4.88 21.62
C ARG A 240 15.64 6.32 21.17
N TRP A 241 15.13 6.66 19.98
CA TRP A 241 15.23 8.02 19.43
C TRP A 241 14.31 9.03 20.12
N ALA A 242 13.16 8.60 20.63
CA ALA A 242 12.29 9.46 21.42
C ALA A 242 12.94 9.92 22.75
N ARG A 243 13.92 9.16 23.27
CA ARG A 243 14.70 9.53 24.46
C ARG A 243 15.84 10.48 24.19
N GLN A 244 16.34 10.54 22.96
CA GLN A 244 17.41 11.46 22.60
C GLN A 244 16.87 12.91 22.67
N LYS A 245 17.54 13.78 23.47
CA LYS A 245 17.29 15.21 23.40
C LYS A 245 17.64 15.68 21.98
N LYS A 246 16.89 16.65 21.45
CA LYS A 246 17.43 17.42 20.32
C LYS A 246 18.70 18.06 20.84
N ASP A 247 19.83 17.87 20.17
CA ASP A 247 20.91 18.82 20.28
C ASP A 247 20.34 20.19 19.85
N PRO A 248 20.65 21.24 20.59
CA PRO A 248 20.12 22.58 20.38
C PRO A 248 20.43 23.13 19.00
#